data_d9223c32849c7fbfd877bb82a4711b13
#
_entry.id   d9223c32849c7fbfd877bb82a4711b13
#
_cell.length_a   1.000
_cell.length_b   1.000
_cell.length_c   1.000
_cell.angle_alpha   90.00
_cell.angle_beta   90.00
_cell.angle_gamma   90.00
#
_symmetry.space_group_name_H-M   'P 1'
#
loop_
_entity.id
_entity.type
_entity.pdbx_description
1 polymer ?
#
loop_
_entity_poly.entity_id
_entity_poly.type
_entity_poly.pdbx_seq_one_letter_code
_entity_poly.pdbx_strand_id
1 'polypeptide(L)'
;DSKLLAFIKFDETEVPEFSYQLYADSTKMIDGLSLYPTTVTYKYPKAGQNISKVSVCIFDERQKSIRTIQLNTLDENFYIPRIKWTSSVDQLAIFTLNRNQNEMKMFLANPKSTLSKLILQENDDNYIDYRNFNFYQFSSDNQYFIGVNEKNGYRHVYQYQINGTLIKQLTAGNWDVTDVYGFDENTQTLYYQSAETSPLQRDVYAITTKGKKTRLTDGKGVHQAVFSNTFTYFVDNASSLENANTLTVRNNKGNFICIFQNNDSIIQEWEKLNLPKKEFFSFTTSENIKLNGWILKPSNFDTTKKYPLLLVQYSGPDAQEVLDEWNVDWEYYLATQNYVVACVDGRGTGARGVKFRKCTYQQLGILETKDQIETAKFLSSQHYIDKERIGIWGWSYGGFITLMAMSSPEKIFKTGIAVAPVTDWRLYNAAYAERYMRRPQENFKGYDLTSP
;
A
#
# COMPACT_ATOMS: atom_id res chain seq x y z
N ASP A 1 -30.36 8.75 -6.98
CA ASP A 1 -31.44 9.22 -7.86
C ASP A 1 -30.95 10.23 -8.92
N SER A 2 -29.63 10.45 -9.00
CA SER A 2 -28.95 11.35 -9.97
C SER A 2 -29.41 12.82 -9.93
N LYS A 3 -29.95 13.30 -8.79
CA LYS A 3 -30.41 14.68 -8.64
C LYS A 3 -29.35 15.59 -8.03
N LEU A 4 -28.47 15.02 -7.21
CA LEU A 4 -27.38 15.70 -6.55
C LEU A 4 -26.07 15.02 -6.88
N LEU A 5 -25.06 15.80 -7.27
CA LEU A 5 -23.68 15.33 -7.48
C LEU A 5 -22.79 15.98 -6.42
N ALA A 6 -22.12 15.15 -5.60
CA ALA A 6 -21.11 15.64 -4.68
C ALA A 6 -19.72 15.52 -5.32
N PHE A 7 -18.90 16.54 -5.19
CA PHE A 7 -17.53 16.56 -5.69
C PHE A 7 -16.60 17.38 -4.79
N ILE A 8 -15.30 17.09 -4.88
CA ILE A 8 -14.27 17.84 -4.21
C ILE A 8 -13.76 18.92 -5.17
N LYS A 9 -13.77 20.17 -4.73
CA LYS A 9 -13.18 21.30 -5.45
C LYS A 9 -11.79 21.54 -4.89
N PHE A 10 -10.79 21.66 -5.78
CA PHE A 10 -9.43 22.06 -5.45
C PHE A 10 -9.19 23.50 -5.92
N ASP A 11 -8.69 24.33 -5.03
CA ASP A 11 -8.15 25.65 -5.36
C ASP A 11 -6.62 25.57 -5.23
N GLU A 12 -5.96 25.68 -6.37
CA GLU A 12 -4.51 25.57 -6.49
C GLU A 12 -3.83 26.91 -6.76
N THR A 13 -4.55 28.02 -6.53
CA THR A 13 -4.05 29.39 -6.83
C THR A 13 -2.71 29.67 -6.12
N GLU A 14 -2.57 29.23 -4.87
CA GLU A 14 -1.37 29.44 -4.06
C GLU A 14 -0.37 28.27 -4.15
N VAL A 15 -0.68 27.22 -4.89
CA VAL A 15 0.22 26.07 -5.02
C VAL A 15 1.36 26.42 -5.99
N PRO A 16 2.63 26.21 -5.59
CA PRO A 16 3.76 26.49 -6.45
C PRO A 16 3.77 25.64 -7.72
N GLU A 17 4.36 26.21 -8.78
CA GLU A 17 4.52 25.53 -10.05
C GLU A 17 5.87 24.81 -10.13
N PHE A 18 5.85 23.68 -10.80
CA PHE A 18 7.04 22.94 -11.19
C PHE A 18 7.08 22.82 -12.71
N SER A 19 8.25 23.02 -13.29
CA SER A 19 8.45 22.95 -14.73
C SER A 19 9.57 21.99 -15.07
N TYR A 20 9.41 21.28 -16.18
CA TYR A 20 10.46 20.46 -16.77
C TYR A 20 10.43 20.58 -18.30
N GLN A 21 11.51 20.21 -18.94
CA GLN A 21 11.61 20.21 -20.39
C GLN A 21 11.29 18.82 -20.92
N LEU A 22 10.37 18.77 -21.90
CA LEU A 22 10.02 17.57 -22.63
C LEU A 22 10.71 17.61 -24.00
N TYR A 23 11.56 16.63 -24.26
CA TYR A 23 12.24 16.45 -25.51
C TYR A 23 11.44 15.52 -26.41
N ALA A 24 11.28 15.89 -27.69
CA ALA A 24 10.64 15.02 -28.67
C ALA A 24 11.53 13.78 -28.93
N ASP A 25 10.89 12.62 -29.04
CA ASP A 25 11.54 11.44 -29.60
C ASP A 25 11.73 11.65 -31.12
N SER A 26 12.98 11.62 -31.59
CA SER A 26 13.34 11.81 -33.00
C SER A 26 12.70 10.77 -33.93
N THR A 27 12.18 9.65 -33.39
CA THR A 27 11.54 8.57 -34.18
C THR A 27 10.03 8.71 -34.28
N LYS A 28 9.42 9.56 -33.44
CA LYS A 28 7.97 9.83 -33.44
C LYS A 28 7.75 11.33 -33.54
N MET A 29 7.56 11.85 -34.75
CA MET A 29 6.97 13.17 -34.90
C MET A 29 5.56 13.15 -34.33
N ILE A 30 5.44 13.57 -33.09
CA ILE A 30 4.13 13.94 -32.52
C ILE A 30 3.85 15.32 -33.08
N ASP A 31 2.72 15.47 -33.77
CA ASP A 31 2.28 16.75 -34.34
C ASP A 31 2.43 17.87 -33.28
N GLY A 32 3.23 18.90 -33.63
CA GLY A 32 3.46 20.06 -32.79
C GLY A 32 4.74 20.06 -31.92
N LEU A 33 5.53 18.97 -31.87
CA LEU A 33 6.83 18.98 -31.17
C LEU A 33 7.94 19.40 -32.14
N SER A 34 8.65 20.46 -31.75
CA SER A 34 9.81 20.97 -32.50
C SER A 34 11.10 20.22 -32.10
N LEU A 35 12.20 20.50 -32.84
CA LEU A 35 13.54 20.02 -32.46
C LEU A 35 14.03 20.58 -31.10
N TYR A 36 13.40 21.60 -30.59
CA TYR A 36 13.67 22.20 -29.28
C TYR A 36 12.69 21.64 -28.23
N PRO A 37 13.14 21.52 -26.96
CA PRO A 37 12.27 21.02 -25.90
C PRO A 37 11.11 21.97 -25.64
N THR A 38 9.98 21.40 -25.27
CA THR A 38 8.81 22.13 -24.78
C THR A 38 8.84 22.16 -23.27
N THR A 39 8.59 23.33 -22.65
CA THR A 39 8.43 23.42 -21.19
C THR A 39 7.03 22.99 -20.81
N VAL A 40 6.94 21.98 -19.94
CA VAL A 40 5.69 21.55 -19.31
C VAL A 40 5.68 22.09 -17.89
N THR A 41 4.61 22.79 -17.53
CA THR A 41 4.43 23.39 -16.20
C THR A 41 3.14 22.89 -15.58
N TYR A 42 3.18 22.51 -14.28
CA TYR A 42 2.02 22.08 -13.51
C TYR A 42 2.17 22.41 -12.03
N LYS A 43 1.05 22.44 -11.30
CA LYS A 43 1.05 22.68 -9.86
C LYS A 43 1.62 21.46 -9.13
N TYR A 44 2.63 21.67 -8.28
CA TYR A 44 3.27 20.60 -7.53
C TYR A 44 3.75 21.11 -6.16
N PRO A 45 2.95 20.92 -5.10
CA PRO A 45 3.35 21.35 -3.77
C PRO A 45 4.42 20.40 -3.22
N LYS A 46 5.65 20.87 -3.07
CA LYS A 46 6.71 20.15 -2.39
C LYS A 46 6.51 20.21 -0.87
N ALA A 47 7.17 19.30 -0.14
CA ALA A 47 7.10 19.28 1.32
C ALA A 47 7.39 20.67 1.94
N GLY A 48 6.55 21.08 2.86
CA GLY A 48 6.65 22.38 3.55
C GLY A 48 6.02 23.57 2.82
N GLN A 49 5.57 23.40 1.56
CA GLN A 49 4.96 24.47 0.76
C GLN A 49 3.43 24.47 0.86
N ASN A 50 2.80 25.49 0.27
CA ASN A 50 1.35 25.60 0.24
C ASN A 50 0.73 24.43 -0.52
N ILE A 51 -0.27 23.78 0.07
CA ILE A 51 -1.07 22.73 -0.54
C ILE A 51 -2.37 23.30 -1.10
N SER A 52 -3.06 22.54 -1.95
CA SER A 52 -4.37 22.92 -2.48
C SER A 52 -5.37 23.17 -1.35
N LYS A 53 -6.14 24.26 -1.42
CA LYS A 53 -7.31 24.45 -0.56
C LYS A 53 -8.46 23.62 -1.10
N VAL A 54 -9.08 22.81 -0.23
CA VAL A 54 -10.10 21.85 -0.64
C VAL A 54 -11.46 22.16 -0.02
N SER A 55 -12.53 21.92 -0.78
CA SER A 55 -13.90 22.04 -0.30
C SER A 55 -14.79 20.97 -0.93
N VAL A 56 -15.90 20.64 -0.27
CA VAL A 56 -16.92 19.74 -0.81
C VAL A 56 -18.07 20.56 -1.35
N CYS A 57 -18.40 20.31 -2.61
CA CYS A 57 -19.48 21.00 -3.30
C CYS A 57 -20.58 20.01 -3.69
N ILE A 58 -21.81 20.51 -3.71
CA ILE A 58 -23.00 19.79 -4.17
C ILE A 58 -23.57 20.52 -5.39
N PHE A 59 -23.61 19.87 -6.52
CA PHE A 59 -24.33 20.32 -7.69
C PHE A 59 -25.75 19.78 -7.65
N ASP A 60 -26.74 20.67 -7.72
CA ASP A 60 -28.14 20.33 -7.81
C ASP A 60 -28.58 20.37 -9.28
N GLU A 61 -28.90 19.20 -9.84
CA GLU A 61 -29.21 19.06 -11.26
C GLU A 61 -30.50 19.82 -11.64
N ARG A 62 -31.49 19.89 -10.74
CA ARG A 62 -32.76 20.57 -11.00
C ARG A 62 -32.63 22.09 -10.94
N GLN A 63 -31.89 22.58 -9.94
CA GLN A 63 -31.69 24.03 -9.72
C GLN A 63 -30.53 24.59 -10.55
N LYS A 64 -29.70 23.71 -11.16
CA LYS A 64 -28.47 24.08 -11.89
C LYS A 64 -27.56 24.97 -11.03
N SER A 65 -27.49 24.68 -9.74
CA SER A 65 -26.75 25.48 -8.75
C SER A 65 -25.72 24.63 -8.01
N ILE A 66 -24.64 25.30 -7.59
CA ILE A 66 -23.59 24.68 -6.77
C ILE A 66 -23.65 25.30 -5.37
N ARG A 67 -23.58 24.45 -4.36
CA ARG A 67 -23.52 24.83 -2.94
C ARG A 67 -22.29 24.21 -2.30
N THR A 68 -21.60 24.95 -1.44
CA THR A 68 -20.44 24.46 -0.68
C THR A 68 -20.88 23.99 0.69
N ILE A 69 -20.46 22.80 1.08
CA ILE A 69 -20.69 22.24 2.42
C ILE A 69 -19.85 23.02 3.45
N GLN A 70 -20.47 23.38 4.56
CA GLN A 70 -19.81 24.03 5.69
C GLN A 70 -19.17 22.95 6.58
N LEU A 71 -17.84 22.89 6.56
CA LEU A 71 -17.07 22.02 7.44
C LEU A 71 -16.51 22.87 8.58
N ASN A 72 -16.92 22.60 9.81
CA ASN A 72 -16.35 23.23 10.99
C ASN A 72 -15.00 22.58 11.32
N THR A 73 -13.98 22.86 10.50
CA THR A 73 -12.59 22.49 10.76
C THR A 73 -11.87 23.72 11.32
N LEU A 74 -11.06 23.52 12.36
CA LEU A 74 -10.20 24.58 12.92
C LEU A 74 -8.98 24.85 12.02
N ASP A 75 -8.70 23.93 11.08
CA ASP A 75 -7.52 23.95 10.25
C ASP A 75 -7.89 24.40 8.84
N GLU A 76 -7.20 25.40 8.31
CA GLU A 76 -7.37 25.84 6.91
C GLU A 76 -6.62 24.94 5.92
N ASN A 77 -5.65 24.16 6.42
CA ASN A 77 -4.81 23.24 5.63
C ASN A 77 -5.13 21.80 6.00
N PHE A 78 -6.00 21.16 5.23
CA PHE A 78 -6.40 19.78 5.42
C PHE A 78 -6.62 19.09 4.08
N TYR A 79 -6.69 17.77 4.11
CA TYR A 79 -7.02 16.94 2.97
C TYR A 79 -8.44 16.37 3.10
N ILE A 80 -9.08 16.09 1.97
CA ILE A 80 -10.34 15.33 1.90
C ILE A 80 -10.05 14.02 1.16
N PRO A 81 -9.63 12.97 1.87
CA PRO A 81 -9.27 11.69 1.23
C PRO A 81 -10.47 10.96 0.65
N ARG A 82 -11.69 11.21 1.17
CA ARG A 82 -12.90 10.51 0.73
C ARG A 82 -14.15 11.34 1.00
N ILE A 83 -15.10 11.27 0.06
CA ILE A 83 -16.52 11.57 0.27
C ILE A 83 -17.34 10.34 -0.14
N LYS A 84 -18.43 10.06 0.56
CA LYS A 84 -19.29 8.92 0.27
C LYS A 84 -20.73 9.21 0.68
N TRP A 85 -21.67 8.99 -0.26
CA TRP A 85 -23.08 8.99 0.10
C TRP A 85 -23.39 7.87 1.10
N THR A 86 -24.17 8.18 2.12
CA THR A 86 -24.76 7.16 3.00
C THR A 86 -25.97 6.52 2.29
N SER A 87 -26.68 5.64 2.97
CA SER A 87 -27.95 5.10 2.46
C SER A 87 -29.08 6.13 2.48
N SER A 88 -28.90 7.26 3.16
CA SER A 88 -29.83 8.40 3.13
C SER A 88 -29.43 9.41 2.06
N VAL A 89 -30.39 9.82 1.25
CA VAL A 89 -30.22 10.88 0.23
C VAL A 89 -29.91 12.26 0.81
N ASP A 90 -30.17 12.46 2.10
CA ASP A 90 -29.94 13.70 2.82
C ASP A 90 -28.65 13.68 3.65
N GLN A 91 -27.78 12.68 3.44
CA GLN A 91 -26.52 12.54 4.18
C GLN A 91 -25.34 12.14 3.30
N LEU A 92 -24.32 13.01 3.30
CA LEU A 92 -23.02 12.77 2.69
C LEU A 92 -21.98 12.64 3.79
N ALA A 93 -21.26 11.52 3.84
CA ALA A 93 -20.10 11.34 4.69
C ALA A 93 -18.88 12.02 4.02
N ILE A 94 -18.17 12.83 4.79
CA ILE A 94 -16.98 13.57 4.38
C ILE A 94 -15.88 13.25 5.38
N PHE A 95 -14.75 12.74 4.87
CA PHE A 95 -13.58 12.45 5.66
C PHE A 95 -12.54 13.54 5.44
N THR A 96 -11.98 14.06 6.52
CA THR A 96 -10.87 15.00 6.47
C THR A 96 -9.67 14.46 7.20
N LEU A 97 -8.47 14.82 6.72
CA LEU A 97 -7.21 14.62 7.41
C LEU A 97 -6.56 15.97 7.63
N ASN A 98 -6.08 16.24 8.84
CA ASN A 98 -5.23 17.41 9.07
C ASN A 98 -3.96 17.32 8.20
N ARG A 99 -3.20 18.41 8.09
CA ARG A 99 -2.00 18.45 7.25
C ARG A 99 -0.95 17.42 7.66
N ASN A 100 -0.78 17.16 8.95
CA ASN A 100 0.13 16.12 9.46
C ASN A 100 -0.39 14.69 9.25
N GLN A 101 -1.63 14.55 8.75
CA GLN A 101 -2.31 13.28 8.45
C GLN A 101 -2.38 12.31 9.66
N ASN A 102 -2.39 12.85 10.85
CA ASN A 102 -2.49 12.11 12.10
C ASN A 102 -3.79 12.35 12.87
N GLU A 103 -4.66 13.21 12.36
CA GLU A 103 -6.03 13.41 12.84
C GLU A 103 -7.01 13.25 11.68
N MET A 104 -7.91 12.29 11.80
CA MET A 104 -9.04 12.09 10.89
C MET A 104 -10.32 12.55 11.55
N LYS A 105 -11.14 13.28 10.81
CA LYS A 105 -12.51 13.61 11.19
C LYS A 105 -13.48 13.13 10.12
N MET A 106 -14.60 12.53 10.56
CA MET A 106 -15.70 12.14 9.70
C MET A 106 -16.92 13.00 10.03
N PHE A 107 -17.41 13.69 9.02
CA PHE A 107 -18.61 14.52 9.11
C PHE A 107 -19.76 13.87 8.34
N LEU A 108 -20.99 13.99 8.87
CA LEU A 108 -22.21 13.80 8.09
C LEU A 108 -22.76 15.17 7.72
N ALA A 109 -22.84 15.44 6.43
CA ALA A 109 -23.32 16.70 5.87
C ALA A 109 -24.70 16.54 5.21
N ASN A 110 -25.58 17.50 5.43
CA ASN A 110 -26.83 17.56 4.71
C ASN A 110 -26.62 18.36 3.40
N PRO A 111 -26.86 17.76 2.24
CA PRO A 111 -26.57 18.39 0.93
C PRO A 111 -27.51 19.56 0.60
N LYS A 112 -28.65 19.68 1.27
CA LYS A 112 -29.61 20.77 1.05
C LYS A 112 -29.32 21.97 1.91
N SER A 113 -29.14 21.80 3.22
CA SER A 113 -28.81 22.87 4.17
C SER A 113 -27.35 23.25 4.18
N THR A 114 -26.47 22.42 3.61
CA THR A 114 -25.00 22.53 3.61
C THR A 114 -24.34 22.38 5.00
N LEU A 115 -25.13 22.16 6.05
CA LEU A 115 -24.62 22.00 7.40
C LEU A 115 -24.02 20.60 7.59
N SER A 116 -22.95 20.52 8.36
CA SER A 116 -22.29 19.26 8.71
C SER A 116 -22.17 19.08 10.22
N LYS A 117 -22.16 17.80 10.65
CA LYS A 117 -21.97 17.39 12.04
C LYS A 117 -20.81 16.42 12.11
N LEU A 118 -19.83 16.71 12.98
CA LEU A 118 -18.76 15.77 13.32
C LEU A 118 -19.37 14.57 14.06
N ILE A 119 -19.05 13.34 13.59
CA ILE A 119 -19.52 12.10 14.18
C ILE A 119 -18.41 11.18 14.65
N LEU A 120 -17.23 11.23 14.03
CA LEU A 120 -16.10 10.41 14.42
C LEU A 120 -14.81 11.22 14.31
N GLN A 121 -13.94 11.09 15.31
CA GLN A 121 -12.57 11.61 15.26
C GLN A 121 -11.61 10.51 15.69
N GLU A 122 -10.53 10.38 14.96
CA GLU A 122 -9.45 9.43 15.22
C GLU A 122 -8.11 10.15 15.19
N ASN A 123 -7.25 9.80 16.13
CA ASN A 123 -5.90 10.35 16.23
C ASN A 123 -4.89 9.20 16.23
N ASP A 124 -3.70 9.47 15.72
CA ASP A 124 -2.56 8.54 15.70
C ASP A 124 -1.29 9.33 16.06
N ASP A 125 -0.39 8.75 16.81
CA ASP A 125 0.87 9.41 17.20
C ASP A 125 1.81 9.65 16.02
N ASN A 126 1.67 8.84 14.95
CA ASN A 126 2.46 8.92 13.73
C ASN A 126 1.62 9.49 12.58
N TYR A 127 0.90 8.63 11.89
CA TYR A 127 0.01 8.99 10.78
C TYR A 127 -1.14 7.98 10.65
N ILE A 128 -2.28 8.42 10.16
CA ILE A 128 -3.40 7.55 9.81
C ILE A 128 -3.14 6.97 8.43
N ASP A 129 -3.23 5.65 8.32
CA ASP A 129 -3.02 4.97 7.06
C ASP A 129 -4.14 5.31 6.06
N TYR A 130 -3.76 5.77 4.87
CA TYR A 130 -4.71 6.16 3.83
C TYR A 130 -5.63 5.02 3.37
N ARG A 131 -5.20 3.76 3.51
CA ARG A 131 -5.99 2.58 3.16
C ARG A 131 -7.20 2.40 4.07
N ASN A 132 -7.20 2.99 5.28
CA ASN A 132 -8.37 2.97 6.15
C ASN A 132 -9.57 3.68 5.51
N PHE A 133 -9.34 4.58 4.54
CA PHE A 133 -10.41 5.25 3.77
C PHE A 133 -10.95 4.42 2.61
N ASN A 134 -10.35 3.29 2.26
CA ASN A 134 -10.78 2.48 1.13
C ASN A 134 -12.12 1.78 1.41
N PHE A 135 -12.40 1.47 2.67
CA PHE A 135 -13.60 0.78 3.04
C PHE A 135 -14.39 1.49 4.14
N TYR A 136 -15.57 1.97 3.78
CA TYR A 136 -16.66 2.35 4.68
C TYR A 136 -17.97 1.89 4.04
N GLN A 137 -18.81 1.19 4.78
CA GLN A 137 -20.11 0.72 4.31
C GLN A 137 -21.18 1.17 5.30
N PHE A 138 -22.16 1.95 4.83
CA PHE A 138 -23.34 2.38 5.60
C PHE A 138 -24.43 1.32 5.45
N SER A 139 -25.12 1.00 6.55
CA SER A 139 -26.26 0.09 6.53
C SER A 139 -27.42 0.64 5.70
N SER A 140 -28.22 -0.24 5.12
CA SER A 140 -29.37 0.12 4.29
C SER A 140 -30.41 0.96 5.03
N ASP A 141 -30.59 0.71 6.34
CA ASP A 141 -31.44 1.47 7.25
C ASP A 141 -30.78 2.75 7.80
N ASN A 142 -29.53 3.03 7.43
CA ASN A 142 -28.73 4.17 7.87
C ASN A 142 -28.57 4.29 9.39
N GLN A 143 -28.59 3.16 10.12
CA GLN A 143 -28.43 3.15 11.58
C GLN A 143 -26.99 2.94 12.02
N TYR A 144 -26.15 2.30 11.19
CA TYR A 144 -24.76 2.02 11.50
C TYR A 144 -23.86 2.07 10.24
N PHE A 145 -22.58 2.06 10.47
CA PHE A 145 -21.59 1.85 9.41
C PHE A 145 -20.45 0.93 9.86
N ILE A 146 -19.80 0.32 8.87
CA ILE A 146 -18.61 -0.50 9.04
C ILE A 146 -17.42 0.29 8.53
N GLY A 147 -16.34 0.34 9.29
CA GLY A 147 -15.09 1.03 8.92
C GLY A 147 -13.86 0.28 9.39
N VAL A 148 -12.70 0.70 8.92
CA VAL A 148 -11.40 0.10 9.23
C VAL A 148 -10.58 1.04 10.11
N ASN A 149 -9.86 0.50 11.08
CA ASN A 149 -9.04 1.26 12.03
C ASN A 149 -7.86 0.43 12.56
N GLU A 150 -6.84 1.10 13.12
CA GLU A 150 -5.62 0.49 13.66
C GLU A 150 -5.43 0.68 15.17
N LYS A 151 -6.50 1.02 15.90
CA LYS A 151 -6.47 1.37 17.35
C LYS A 151 -5.74 0.37 18.23
N ASN A 152 -5.78 -0.92 17.88
CA ASN A 152 -5.21 -2.00 18.68
C ASN A 152 -3.84 -2.46 18.16
N GLY A 153 -3.13 -1.62 17.38
CA GLY A 153 -1.81 -1.92 16.85
C GLY A 153 -1.80 -2.79 15.59
N TYR A 154 -2.98 -3.21 15.11
CA TYR A 154 -3.18 -3.91 13.85
C TYR A 154 -4.41 -3.36 13.15
N ARG A 155 -4.47 -3.50 11.83
CA ARG A 155 -5.63 -3.10 11.04
C ARG A 155 -6.77 -4.07 11.25
N HIS A 156 -7.90 -3.57 11.75
CA HIS A 156 -9.11 -4.34 11.99
C HIS A 156 -10.37 -3.60 11.58
N VAL A 157 -11.49 -4.34 11.51
CA VAL A 157 -12.80 -3.85 11.10
C VAL A 157 -13.68 -3.63 12.31
N TYR A 158 -14.38 -2.50 12.32
CA TYR A 158 -15.22 -2.03 13.41
C TYR A 158 -16.61 -1.65 12.91
N GLN A 159 -17.60 -1.83 13.75
CA GLN A 159 -18.98 -1.39 13.54
C GLN A 159 -19.29 -0.22 14.46
N TYR A 160 -19.85 0.86 13.91
CA TYR A 160 -20.21 2.07 14.62
C TYR A 160 -21.68 2.40 14.39
N GLN A 161 -22.36 2.98 15.37
CA GLN A 161 -23.64 3.66 15.14
C GLN A 161 -23.45 4.83 14.17
N ILE A 162 -24.52 5.25 13.49
CA ILE A 162 -24.45 6.38 12.55
C ILE A 162 -23.97 7.69 13.20
N ASN A 163 -24.08 7.83 14.51
CA ASN A 163 -23.60 8.96 15.28
C ASN A 163 -22.12 8.87 15.68
N GLY A 164 -21.39 7.80 15.25
CA GLY A 164 -19.99 7.56 15.53
C GLY A 164 -19.69 6.75 16.80
N THR A 165 -20.68 6.38 17.59
CA THR A 165 -20.48 5.53 18.79
C THR A 165 -20.04 4.13 18.35
N LEU A 166 -18.94 3.63 18.90
CA LEU A 166 -18.47 2.28 18.65
C LEU A 166 -19.47 1.25 19.18
N ILE A 167 -19.95 0.38 18.30
CA ILE A 167 -20.78 -0.77 18.68
C ILE A 167 -19.87 -1.96 19.02
N LYS A 168 -18.94 -2.30 18.10
CA LYS A 168 -18.17 -3.53 18.21
C LYS A 168 -16.93 -3.53 17.32
N GLN A 169 -15.88 -4.20 17.77
CA GLN A 169 -14.78 -4.65 16.94
C GLN A 169 -15.17 -6.01 16.32
N LEU A 170 -15.16 -6.11 14.99
CA LEU A 170 -15.59 -7.32 14.27
C LEU A 170 -14.44 -8.32 14.08
N THR A 171 -13.23 -7.83 13.83
CA THR A 171 -12.04 -8.67 13.68
C THR A 171 -11.00 -8.30 14.74
N ALA A 172 -10.27 -9.27 15.27
CA ALA A 172 -9.26 -9.05 16.32
C ALA A 172 -8.15 -10.10 16.23
N GLY A 173 -6.92 -9.71 16.61
CA GLY A 173 -5.75 -10.59 16.64
C GLY A 173 -4.47 -9.81 16.39
N ASN A 174 -3.32 -10.50 16.45
CA ASN A 174 -2.00 -9.92 16.16
C ASN A 174 -1.66 -10.06 14.66
N TRP A 175 -2.55 -9.60 13.80
CA TRP A 175 -2.45 -9.67 12.35
C TRP A 175 -3.29 -8.56 11.70
N ASP A 176 -2.95 -8.21 10.47
CA ASP A 176 -3.63 -7.15 9.74
C ASP A 176 -4.74 -7.71 8.82
N VAL A 177 -5.90 -7.07 8.82
CA VAL A 177 -6.85 -7.14 7.71
C VAL A 177 -6.21 -6.40 6.54
N THR A 178 -6.00 -7.09 5.44
CA THR A 178 -5.34 -6.52 4.25
C THR A 178 -6.34 -5.94 3.26
N ASP A 179 -7.55 -6.52 3.19
CA ASP A 179 -8.65 -6.00 2.38
C ASP A 179 -10.01 -6.32 3.02
N VAL A 180 -11.04 -5.55 2.67
CA VAL A 180 -12.42 -5.77 3.10
C VAL A 180 -13.34 -5.79 1.89
N TYR A 181 -13.96 -6.93 1.65
CA TYR A 181 -14.82 -7.15 0.49
C TYR A 181 -16.25 -6.66 0.67
N GLY A 182 -16.73 -6.63 1.92
CA GLY A 182 -18.04 -6.10 2.26
C GLY A 182 -18.67 -6.74 3.48
N PHE A 183 -19.80 -6.17 3.88
CA PHE A 183 -20.64 -6.67 4.98
C PHE A 183 -22.04 -7.00 4.46
N ASP A 184 -22.41 -8.27 4.56
CA ASP A 184 -23.76 -8.74 4.23
C ASP A 184 -24.69 -8.48 5.41
N GLU A 185 -25.60 -7.53 5.24
CA GLU A 185 -26.56 -7.13 6.26
C GLU A 185 -27.58 -8.22 6.56
N ASN A 186 -27.94 -9.06 5.57
CA ASN A 186 -28.95 -10.11 5.75
C ASN A 186 -28.44 -11.23 6.68
N THR A 187 -27.18 -11.61 6.50
CA THR A 187 -26.56 -12.68 7.32
C THR A 187 -25.71 -12.12 8.45
N GLN A 188 -25.57 -10.79 8.55
CA GLN A 188 -24.72 -10.10 9.52
C GLN A 188 -23.26 -10.62 9.47
N THR A 189 -22.71 -10.77 8.26
CA THR A 189 -21.41 -11.38 7.99
C THR A 189 -20.48 -10.41 7.27
N LEU A 190 -19.28 -10.22 7.81
CA LEU A 190 -18.17 -9.51 7.18
C LEU A 190 -17.33 -10.48 6.38
N TYR A 191 -16.98 -10.09 5.14
CA TYR A 191 -16.03 -10.79 4.27
C TYR A 191 -14.77 -9.95 4.11
N TYR A 192 -13.61 -10.55 4.38
CA TYR A 192 -12.33 -9.83 4.41
C TYR A 192 -11.16 -10.72 4.04
N GLN A 193 -10.03 -10.11 3.70
CA GLN A 193 -8.74 -10.76 3.53
C GLN A 193 -7.85 -10.40 4.72
N SER A 194 -6.99 -11.31 5.14
CA SER A 194 -6.01 -11.03 6.18
C SER A 194 -4.71 -11.80 6.04
N ALA A 195 -3.68 -11.31 6.74
CA ALA A 195 -2.39 -11.95 6.93
C ALA A 195 -2.36 -12.83 8.21
N GLU A 196 -3.50 -13.35 8.66
CA GLU A 196 -3.60 -14.08 9.93
C GLU A 196 -2.75 -15.36 9.94
N THR A 197 -2.71 -16.09 8.83
CA THR A 197 -1.93 -17.33 8.73
C THR A 197 -0.42 -17.04 8.72
N SER A 198 -0.01 -16.05 7.99
CA SER A 198 1.39 -15.62 7.83
C SER A 198 1.46 -14.23 7.20
N PRO A 199 2.46 -13.40 7.54
CA PRO A 199 2.73 -12.17 6.80
C PRO A 199 2.98 -12.41 5.30
N LEU A 200 3.41 -13.61 4.90
CA LEU A 200 3.69 -13.98 3.52
C LEU A 200 2.46 -14.46 2.74
N GLN A 201 1.34 -14.68 3.41
CA GLN A 201 0.13 -15.27 2.82
C GLN A 201 -1.08 -14.35 2.98
N ARG A 202 -2.07 -14.57 2.14
CA ARG A 202 -3.37 -13.88 2.19
C ARG A 202 -4.49 -14.89 2.06
N ASP A 203 -5.37 -14.88 3.02
CA ASP A 203 -6.54 -15.75 3.04
C ASP A 203 -7.83 -14.94 3.12
N VAL A 204 -8.90 -15.47 2.54
CA VAL A 204 -10.23 -14.89 2.61
C VAL A 204 -11.02 -15.51 3.75
N TYR A 205 -11.66 -14.67 4.54
CA TYR A 205 -12.44 -15.06 5.72
C TYR A 205 -13.84 -14.47 5.68
N ALA A 206 -14.75 -15.16 6.34
CA ALA A 206 -16.04 -14.65 6.76
C ALA A 206 -16.11 -14.64 8.29
N ILE A 207 -16.64 -13.56 8.88
CA ILE A 207 -16.92 -13.49 10.31
C ILE A 207 -18.30 -12.89 10.57
N THR A 208 -19.15 -13.59 11.33
CA THR A 208 -20.44 -13.06 11.73
C THR A 208 -20.30 -12.07 12.88
N THR A 209 -21.29 -11.18 13.06
CA THR A 209 -21.36 -10.29 14.23
C THR A 209 -21.43 -11.06 15.57
N LYS A 210 -21.79 -12.34 15.55
CA LYS A 210 -21.75 -13.24 16.73
C LYS A 210 -20.37 -13.84 16.98
N GLY A 211 -19.35 -13.52 16.14
CA GLY A 211 -17.96 -13.96 16.29
C GLY A 211 -17.65 -15.33 15.66
N LYS A 212 -18.58 -15.95 14.93
CA LYS A 212 -18.26 -17.17 14.18
C LYS A 212 -17.42 -16.83 12.98
N LYS A 213 -16.14 -17.21 13.00
CA LYS A 213 -15.17 -17.03 11.92
C LYS A 213 -15.02 -18.30 11.10
N THR A 214 -14.89 -18.16 9.79
CA THR A 214 -14.65 -19.25 8.83
C THR A 214 -13.61 -18.78 7.82
N ARG A 215 -12.56 -19.57 7.58
CA ARG A 215 -11.66 -19.39 6.44
C ARG A 215 -12.37 -19.94 5.20
N LEU A 216 -12.44 -19.14 4.12
CA LEU A 216 -13.15 -19.49 2.88
C LEU A 216 -12.25 -20.02 1.79
N THR A 217 -10.94 -19.81 1.92
CA THR A 217 -9.91 -20.30 0.98
C THR A 217 -9.10 -21.40 1.63
N ASP A 218 -8.54 -22.27 0.81
CA ASP A 218 -7.72 -23.40 1.20
C ASP A 218 -6.34 -23.32 0.51
N GLY A 219 -5.39 -24.10 1.03
CA GLY A 219 -4.02 -24.08 0.50
C GLY A 219 -3.14 -23.01 1.10
N LYS A 220 -2.02 -22.77 0.44
CA LYS A 220 -1.04 -21.73 0.71
C LYS A 220 -1.10 -20.69 -0.39
N GLY A 221 -0.50 -19.53 -0.14
CA GLY A 221 -0.34 -18.52 -1.14
C GLY A 221 -1.13 -17.25 -0.85
N VAL A 222 -1.36 -16.48 -1.90
CA VAL A 222 -2.15 -15.25 -1.88
C VAL A 222 -3.47 -15.51 -2.57
N HIS A 223 -4.56 -15.27 -1.84
CA HIS A 223 -5.93 -15.34 -2.31
C HIS A 223 -6.56 -13.97 -2.32
N GLN A 224 -7.15 -13.56 -3.44
CA GLN A 224 -7.93 -12.34 -3.60
C GLN A 224 -9.34 -12.71 -4.05
N ALA A 225 -10.36 -12.09 -3.46
CA ALA A 225 -11.74 -12.40 -3.77
C ALA A 225 -12.48 -11.25 -4.45
N VAL A 226 -13.36 -11.61 -5.38
CA VAL A 226 -14.37 -10.70 -5.92
C VAL A 226 -15.73 -11.32 -5.65
N PHE A 227 -16.50 -10.72 -4.73
CA PHE A 227 -17.81 -11.21 -4.34
C PHE A 227 -18.91 -10.72 -5.28
N SER A 228 -19.94 -11.56 -5.46
CA SER A 228 -21.22 -11.12 -6.03
C SER A 228 -21.91 -10.10 -5.11
N ASN A 229 -22.75 -9.24 -5.66
CA ASN A 229 -23.49 -8.21 -4.88
C ASN A 229 -24.32 -8.77 -3.72
N THR A 230 -24.73 -10.03 -3.82
CA THR A 230 -25.51 -10.75 -2.79
C THR A 230 -24.65 -11.57 -1.83
N PHE A 231 -23.32 -11.53 -1.98
CA PHE A 231 -22.38 -12.37 -1.22
C PHE A 231 -22.68 -13.88 -1.28
N THR A 232 -23.37 -14.36 -2.32
CA THR A 232 -23.69 -15.78 -2.49
C THR A 232 -22.51 -16.57 -3.01
N TYR A 233 -21.75 -15.97 -3.93
CA TYR A 233 -20.58 -16.54 -4.59
C TYR A 233 -19.45 -15.53 -4.61
N PHE A 234 -18.23 -16.04 -4.78
CA PHE A 234 -17.05 -15.22 -5.10
C PHE A 234 -16.12 -15.95 -6.07
N VAL A 235 -15.37 -15.16 -6.83
CA VAL A 235 -14.21 -15.63 -7.58
C VAL A 235 -13.00 -15.48 -6.69
N ASP A 236 -12.30 -16.58 -6.44
CA ASP A 236 -11.03 -16.65 -5.73
C ASP A 236 -9.90 -16.65 -6.78
N ASN A 237 -9.11 -15.57 -6.81
CA ASN A 237 -7.87 -15.49 -7.58
C ASN A 237 -6.73 -15.91 -6.65
N ALA A 238 -6.22 -17.10 -6.85
CA ALA A 238 -5.21 -17.71 -5.98
C ALA A 238 -3.91 -17.99 -6.74
N SER A 239 -2.78 -17.72 -6.10
CA SER A 239 -1.45 -18.12 -6.57
C SER A 239 -0.49 -18.39 -5.42
N SER A 240 0.62 -19.08 -5.70
CA SER A 240 1.74 -19.28 -4.78
C SER A 240 3.06 -19.22 -5.57
N LEU A 241 4.20 -19.31 -4.89
CA LEU A 241 5.49 -19.40 -5.60
C LEU A 241 5.56 -20.58 -6.60
N GLU A 242 4.76 -21.63 -6.36
CA GLU A 242 4.79 -22.85 -7.17
C GLU A 242 3.64 -22.92 -8.17
N ASN A 243 2.59 -22.12 -7.99
CA ASN A 243 1.37 -22.22 -8.79
C ASN A 243 0.99 -20.86 -9.35
N ALA A 244 0.89 -20.79 -10.68
CA ALA A 244 0.37 -19.61 -11.36
C ALA A 244 -1.08 -19.31 -10.94
N ASN A 245 -1.51 -18.09 -11.17
CA ASN A 245 -2.84 -17.63 -10.82
C ASN A 245 -3.93 -18.57 -11.37
N THR A 246 -4.83 -18.97 -10.50
CA THR A 246 -6.01 -19.78 -10.83
C THR A 246 -7.25 -19.04 -10.34
N LEU A 247 -8.24 -18.90 -11.22
CA LEU A 247 -9.54 -18.30 -10.88
C LEU A 247 -10.55 -19.42 -10.61
N THR A 248 -11.00 -19.51 -9.38
CA THR A 248 -12.02 -20.49 -8.96
C THR A 248 -13.29 -19.81 -8.49
N VAL A 249 -14.43 -20.37 -8.82
CA VAL A 249 -15.72 -19.94 -8.24
C VAL A 249 -16.00 -20.73 -6.98
N ARG A 250 -16.29 -20.03 -5.90
CA ARG A 250 -16.67 -20.60 -4.61
C ARG A 250 -17.99 -20.02 -4.10
N ASN A 251 -18.69 -20.74 -3.27
CA ASN A 251 -19.82 -20.15 -2.54
C ASN A 251 -19.34 -19.43 -1.28
N ASN A 252 -20.24 -18.72 -0.61
CA ASN A 252 -19.94 -17.95 0.59
C ASN A 252 -19.60 -18.78 1.84
N LYS A 253 -19.58 -20.12 1.74
CA LYS A 253 -19.07 -21.05 2.76
C LYS A 253 -17.67 -21.54 2.43
N GLY A 254 -17.08 -21.11 1.30
CA GLY A 254 -15.79 -21.53 0.81
C GLY A 254 -15.81 -22.81 -0.04
N ASN A 255 -16.99 -23.42 -0.25
CA ASN A 255 -17.08 -24.64 -1.05
C ASN A 255 -16.78 -24.33 -2.53
N PHE A 256 -15.92 -25.14 -3.11
CA PHE A 256 -15.60 -25.11 -4.53
C PHE A 256 -16.83 -25.39 -5.41
N ILE A 257 -17.00 -24.63 -6.48
CA ILE A 257 -18.07 -24.81 -7.47
C ILE A 257 -17.46 -25.23 -8.82
N CYS A 258 -16.56 -24.42 -9.38
CA CYS A 258 -15.87 -24.74 -10.63
C CYS A 258 -14.58 -23.91 -10.77
N ILE A 259 -13.73 -24.36 -11.67
CA ILE A 259 -12.60 -23.55 -12.15
C ILE A 259 -13.14 -22.64 -13.26
N PHE A 260 -12.95 -21.33 -13.09
CA PHE A 260 -13.27 -20.34 -14.12
C PHE A 260 -12.14 -20.24 -15.14
N GLN A 261 -10.90 -20.22 -14.64
CA GLN A 261 -9.69 -20.22 -15.47
C GLN A 261 -8.55 -20.89 -14.70
N ASN A 262 -7.86 -21.82 -15.35
CA ASN A 262 -6.56 -22.30 -14.91
C ASN A 262 -5.46 -21.77 -15.84
N ASN A 263 -4.23 -21.85 -15.38
CA ASN A 263 -3.04 -21.48 -16.15
C ASN A 263 -2.08 -22.68 -16.32
N ASP A 264 -2.62 -23.88 -16.43
CA ASP A 264 -1.83 -25.11 -16.56
C ASP A 264 -0.85 -25.07 -17.75
N SER A 265 -1.24 -24.43 -18.85
CA SER A 265 -0.35 -24.25 -20.01
C SER A 265 0.86 -23.37 -19.69
N ILE A 266 0.70 -22.34 -18.83
CA ILE A 266 1.81 -21.49 -18.39
C ILE A 266 2.77 -22.31 -17.53
N ILE A 267 2.24 -23.11 -16.62
CA ILE A 267 3.05 -23.99 -15.77
C ILE A 267 3.83 -25.02 -16.62
N GLN A 268 3.18 -25.63 -17.61
CA GLN A 268 3.85 -26.57 -18.52
C GLN A 268 4.98 -25.94 -19.33
N GLU A 269 4.78 -24.71 -19.84
CA GLU A 269 5.86 -23.98 -20.52
C GLU A 269 6.98 -23.57 -19.56
N TRP A 270 6.61 -23.16 -18.35
CA TRP A 270 7.56 -22.82 -17.29
C TRP A 270 8.46 -24.01 -16.91
N GLU A 271 7.87 -25.20 -16.77
CA GLU A 271 8.60 -26.43 -16.47
C GLU A 271 9.61 -26.79 -17.57
N LYS A 272 9.25 -26.59 -18.86
CA LYS A 272 10.16 -26.82 -20.00
C LYS A 272 11.38 -25.89 -19.96
N LEU A 273 11.27 -24.70 -19.43
CA LEU A 273 12.38 -23.76 -19.33
C LEU A 273 13.38 -24.14 -18.23
N ASN A 274 13.06 -25.10 -17.37
CA ASN A 274 13.88 -25.55 -16.24
C ASN A 274 14.47 -24.37 -15.43
N LEU A 275 13.63 -23.36 -15.16
CA LEU A 275 14.02 -22.18 -14.42
C LEU A 275 14.17 -22.47 -12.93
N PRO A 276 15.00 -21.71 -12.22
CA PRO A 276 15.18 -21.89 -10.78
C PRO A 276 13.89 -21.53 -10.04
N LYS A 277 13.76 -22.04 -8.80
CA LYS A 277 12.60 -21.73 -7.95
C LYS A 277 12.98 -20.74 -6.86
N LYS A 278 12.10 -19.80 -6.57
CA LYS A 278 12.21 -18.94 -5.38
C LYS A 278 12.02 -19.80 -4.12
N GLU A 279 12.86 -19.59 -3.11
CA GLU A 279 12.78 -20.24 -1.81
C GLU A 279 12.63 -19.19 -0.72
N PHE A 280 11.72 -19.39 0.23
CA PHE A 280 11.64 -18.50 1.39
C PHE A 280 12.73 -18.78 2.41
N PHE A 281 13.22 -17.72 3.03
CA PHE A 281 14.08 -17.80 4.19
C PHE A 281 13.69 -16.72 5.22
N SER A 282 14.21 -16.87 6.43
CA SER A 282 14.14 -15.79 7.43
C SER A 282 15.41 -15.79 8.24
N PHE A 283 15.76 -14.62 8.77
CA PHE A 283 16.88 -14.44 9.68
C PHE A 283 16.54 -13.38 10.73
N THR A 284 17.37 -13.32 11.78
CA THR A 284 17.23 -12.33 12.83
C THR A 284 18.40 -11.35 12.75
N THR A 285 18.09 -10.05 12.70
CA THR A 285 19.11 -8.99 12.68
C THR A 285 19.84 -8.86 14.02
N SER A 286 20.93 -8.09 14.04
CA SER A 286 21.67 -7.76 15.26
C SER A 286 20.81 -7.03 16.32
N GLU A 287 19.70 -6.40 15.91
CA GLU A 287 18.72 -5.76 16.80
C GLU A 287 17.57 -6.69 17.21
N ASN A 288 17.71 -8.00 16.99
CA ASN A 288 16.70 -9.00 17.31
C ASN A 288 15.37 -8.82 16.55
N ILE A 289 15.44 -8.33 15.31
CA ILE A 289 14.31 -8.20 14.41
C ILE A 289 14.32 -9.39 13.43
N LYS A 290 13.25 -10.20 13.44
CA LYS A 290 13.09 -11.26 12.45
C LYS A 290 12.64 -10.66 11.13
N LEU A 291 13.37 -10.92 10.05
CA LEU A 291 13.04 -10.51 8.69
C LEU A 291 12.74 -11.72 7.82
N ASN A 292 11.84 -11.55 6.85
CA ASN A 292 11.49 -12.57 5.87
C ASN A 292 12.03 -12.17 4.50
N GLY A 293 12.48 -13.15 3.73
CA GLY A 293 12.98 -12.95 2.39
C GLY A 293 12.69 -14.13 1.47
N TRP A 294 12.90 -13.90 0.19
CA TRP A 294 13.04 -14.96 -0.79
C TRP A 294 14.42 -14.92 -1.45
N ILE A 295 14.88 -16.07 -1.87
CA ILE A 295 16.14 -16.25 -2.59
C ILE A 295 15.91 -17.08 -3.85
N LEU A 296 16.55 -16.68 -4.94
CA LEU A 296 16.56 -17.36 -6.23
C LEU A 296 17.99 -17.73 -6.57
N LYS A 297 18.28 -19.03 -6.63
CA LYS A 297 19.59 -19.59 -6.96
C LYS A 297 19.61 -20.02 -8.43
N PRO A 298 20.78 -20.06 -9.10
CA PRO A 298 20.89 -20.59 -10.47
C PRO A 298 20.30 -22.01 -10.64
N SER A 299 19.75 -22.33 -11.81
CA SER A 299 19.18 -23.66 -12.07
C SER A 299 20.21 -24.79 -11.92
N ASN A 300 21.48 -24.49 -12.25
CA ASN A 300 22.63 -25.41 -12.11
C ASN A 300 23.46 -25.09 -10.85
N PHE A 301 22.78 -24.74 -9.76
CA PHE A 301 23.42 -24.35 -8.52
C PHE A 301 24.36 -25.44 -7.98
N ASP A 302 25.62 -25.05 -7.77
CA ASP A 302 26.69 -25.87 -7.26
C ASP A 302 27.23 -25.28 -5.96
N THR A 303 27.07 -25.95 -4.87
CA THR A 303 27.49 -25.49 -3.54
C THR A 303 29.00 -25.27 -3.39
N THR A 304 29.81 -25.83 -4.29
CA THR A 304 31.28 -25.66 -4.29
C THR A 304 31.72 -24.37 -4.95
N LYS A 305 30.84 -23.70 -5.68
CA LYS A 305 31.11 -22.44 -6.39
C LYS A 305 30.68 -21.24 -5.56
N LYS A 306 31.22 -20.07 -5.94
CA LYS A 306 30.82 -18.77 -5.41
C LYS A 306 30.09 -17.96 -6.46
N TYR A 307 28.97 -17.39 -6.08
CA TYR A 307 28.09 -16.64 -6.95
C TYR A 307 28.00 -15.17 -6.55
N PRO A 308 27.93 -14.23 -7.50
CA PRO A 308 27.56 -12.86 -7.19
C PRO A 308 26.15 -12.81 -6.63
N LEU A 309 25.91 -11.89 -5.70
CA LEU A 309 24.61 -11.64 -5.09
C LEU A 309 24.06 -10.30 -5.56
N LEU A 310 22.80 -10.28 -6.01
CA LEU A 310 22.04 -9.05 -6.17
C LEU A 310 20.87 -9.03 -5.19
N LEU A 311 20.84 -8.03 -4.32
CA LEU A 311 19.64 -7.72 -3.54
C LEU A 311 18.73 -6.83 -4.37
N VAL A 312 17.49 -7.27 -4.59
CA VAL A 312 16.40 -6.48 -5.16
C VAL A 312 15.46 -6.08 -4.05
N GLN A 313 15.02 -4.82 -4.00
CA GLN A 313 14.16 -4.35 -2.90
C GLN A 313 13.40 -3.08 -3.28
N TYR A 314 12.26 -2.87 -2.63
CA TYR A 314 11.52 -1.61 -2.64
C TYR A 314 11.58 -0.92 -1.27
N SER A 315 11.28 -1.64 -0.19
CA SER A 315 11.37 -1.21 1.22
C SER A 315 10.47 -0.02 1.60
N GLY A 316 9.60 0.45 0.73
CA GLY A 316 8.73 1.60 1.00
C GLY A 316 7.71 1.32 2.11
N PRO A 317 7.19 2.37 2.78
CA PRO A 317 6.19 2.21 3.83
C PRO A 317 4.98 1.39 3.36
N ASP A 318 4.68 0.31 4.11
CA ASP A 318 3.60 -0.63 3.85
C ASP A 318 3.70 -1.46 2.55
N ALA A 319 4.76 -1.28 1.76
CA ALA A 319 5.02 -2.16 0.61
C ALA A 319 5.41 -3.57 1.10
N GLN A 320 5.20 -4.56 0.23
CA GLN A 320 5.58 -5.93 0.52
C GLN A 320 5.98 -6.63 -0.78
N GLU A 321 7.24 -7.10 -0.85
CA GLU A 321 7.82 -7.79 -2.00
C GLU A 321 8.00 -9.28 -1.73
N VAL A 322 7.88 -9.68 -0.46
CA VAL A 322 8.06 -11.06 -0.02
C VAL A 322 6.70 -11.68 0.30
N LEU A 323 6.07 -12.20 -0.73
CA LEU A 323 4.76 -12.86 -0.69
C LEU A 323 4.83 -14.24 -1.33
N ASP A 324 4.01 -15.15 -0.82
CA ASP A 324 3.81 -16.48 -1.42
C ASP A 324 2.84 -16.36 -2.60
N GLU A 325 3.31 -15.70 -3.67
CA GLU A 325 2.54 -15.47 -4.89
C GLU A 325 3.35 -15.76 -6.15
N TRP A 326 2.67 -16.07 -7.23
CA TRP A 326 3.27 -16.24 -8.53
C TRP A 326 3.70 -14.90 -9.08
N ASN A 327 5.00 -14.65 -9.01
CA ASN A 327 5.60 -13.46 -9.56
C ASN A 327 6.88 -13.85 -10.30
N VAL A 328 6.83 -13.72 -11.63
CA VAL A 328 7.93 -14.03 -12.54
C VAL A 328 8.35 -12.75 -13.24
N ASP A 329 9.57 -12.31 -12.97
CA ASP A 329 10.10 -11.10 -13.53
C ASP A 329 11.59 -11.30 -13.95
N TRP A 330 12.28 -10.24 -14.29
CA TRP A 330 13.65 -10.19 -14.80
C TRP A 330 14.69 -10.87 -13.89
N GLU A 331 14.43 -11.05 -12.60
CA GLU A 331 15.32 -11.73 -11.64
C GLU A 331 15.62 -13.17 -12.07
N TYR A 332 14.64 -13.84 -12.68
CA TYR A 332 14.83 -15.19 -13.20
C TYR A 332 15.87 -15.24 -14.32
N TYR A 333 15.90 -14.23 -15.19
CA TYR A 333 16.95 -14.11 -16.20
C TYR A 333 18.34 -14.00 -15.56
N LEU A 334 18.52 -13.19 -14.52
CA LEU A 334 19.79 -13.10 -13.81
C LEU A 334 20.22 -14.43 -13.18
N ALA A 335 19.27 -15.19 -12.63
CA ALA A 335 19.58 -16.50 -12.08
C ALA A 335 20.10 -17.46 -13.18
N THR A 336 19.59 -17.38 -14.42
CA THR A 336 20.17 -18.14 -15.56
C THR A 336 21.59 -17.68 -15.93
N GLN A 337 21.96 -16.46 -15.57
CA GLN A 337 23.31 -15.89 -15.75
C GLN A 337 24.23 -16.14 -14.55
N ASN A 338 23.92 -17.12 -13.71
CA ASN A 338 24.69 -17.51 -12.53
C ASN A 338 24.76 -16.43 -11.43
N TYR A 339 23.73 -15.59 -11.28
CA TYR A 339 23.55 -14.74 -10.12
C TYR A 339 22.68 -15.45 -9.08
N VAL A 340 22.98 -15.23 -7.83
CA VAL A 340 21.99 -15.40 -6.73
C VAL A 340 21.27 -14.07 -6.59
N VAL A 341 19.94 -14.10 -6.62
CA VAL A 341 19.10 -12.92 -6.41
C VAL A 341 18.28 -13.13 -5.15
N ALA A 342 18.16 -12.10 -4.32
CA ALA A 342 17.38 -12.20 -3.09
C ALA A 342 16.63 -10.89 -2.82
N CYS A 343 15.52 -10.99 -2.11
CA CYS A 343 14.73 -9.87 -1.63
C CYS A 343 14.39 -10.07 -0.16
N VAL A 344 14.36 -9.00 0.63
CA VAL A 344 13.94 -9.02 2.03
C VAL A 344 13.06 -7.82 2.33
N ASP A 345 11.91 -8.06 2.96
CA ASP A 345 11.06 -7.04 3.53
C ASP A 345 11.57 -6.65 4.91
N GLY A 346 12.19 -5.46 4.97
CA GLY A 346 12.69 -4.85 6.20
C GLY A 346 11.59 -4.14 7.00
N ARG A 347 12.00 -3.48 8.08
CA ARG A 347 11.13 -2.60 8.86
C ARG A 347 10.52 -1.51 7.98
N GLY A 348 9.31 -1.11 8.30
CA GLY A 348 8.50 -0.19 7.48
C GLY A 348 7.53 -0.89 6.55
N THR A 349 7.77 -2.15 6.17
CA THR A 349 6.90 -2.91 5.26
C THR A 349 5.61 -3.40 5.93
N GLY A 350 4.66 -3.90 5.14
CA GLY A 350 3.30 -4.18 5.55
C GLY A 350 3.05 -5.54 6.22
N ALA A 351 1.79 -5.76 6.61
CA ALA A 351 1.23 -7.02 7.13
C ALA A 351 1.87 -7.54 8.44
N ARG A 352 2.53 -6.69 9.21
CA ARG A 352 3.19 -7.01 10.48
C ARG A 352 2.80 -6.06 11.63
N GLY A 353 1.66 -5.38 11.46
CA GLY A 353 1.11 -4.44 12.42
C GLY A 353 1.77 -3.06 12.41
N VAL A 354 1.14 -2.16 13.15
CA VAL A 354 1.47 -0.72 13.18
C VAL A 354 2.90 -0.48 13.67
N LYS A 355 3.34 -1.17 14.74
CA LYS A 355 4.67 -0.98 15.32
C LYS A 355 5.79 -1.29 14.33
N PHE A 356 5.67 -2.35 13.55
CA PHE A 356 6.67 -2.72 12.54
C PHE A 356 6.64 -1.76 11.35
N ARG A 357 5.44 -1.35 10.91
CA ARG A 357 5.26 -0.49 9.74
C ARG A 357 5.64 0.97 10.02
N LYS A 358 5.23 1.53 11.17
CA LYS A 358 5.41 2.97 11.46
C LYS A 358 6.71 3.30 12.20
N CYS A 359 7.59 2.33 12.47
CA CYS A 359 8.86 2.60 13.14
C CYS A 359 9.82 3.49 12.32
N THR A 360 9.59 3.62 11.02
CA THR A 360 10.37 4.48 10.11
C THR A 360 9.88 5.93 10.07
N TYR A 361 8.81 6.26 10.80
CA TYR A 361 8.23 7.59 10.85
C TYR A 361 9.24 8.66 11.24
N GLN A 362 9.29 9.76 10.48
CA GLN A 362 10.22 10.89 10.58
C GLN A 362 11.69 10.56 10.28
N GLN A 363 12.00 9.32 9.87
CA GLN A 363 13.35 8.84 9.58
C GLN A 363 13.38 7.82 8.42
N LEU A 364 12.60 8.10 7.36
CA LEU A 364 12.56 7.23 6.18
C LEU A 364 13.96 6.91 5.66
N GLY A 365 14.24 5.66 5.37
CA GLY A 365 15.51 5.20 4.82
C GLY A 365 16.56 4.80 5.86
N ILE A 366 16.41 5.16 7.13
CA ILE A 366 17.41 4.82 8.16
C ILE A 366 17.32 3.33 8.55
N LEU A 367 16.16 2.89 9.01
CA LEU A 367 15.96 1.52 9.46
C LEU A 367 15.90 0.54 8.29
N GLU A 368 15.29 0.95 7.20
CA GLU A 368 15.19 0.17 5.96
C GLU A 368 16.59 -0.13 5.40
N THR A 369 17.45 0.88 5.30
CA THR A 369 18.85 0.71 4.87
C THR A 369 19.62 -0.21 5.79
N LYS A 370 19.45 -0.04 7.09
CA LYS A 370 20.09 -0.92 8.10
C LYS A 370 19.68 -2.37 7.88
N ASP A 371 18.40 -2.63 7.66
CA ASP A 371 17.89 -3.98 7.44
C ASP A 371 18.42 -4.59 6.12
N GLN A 372 18.58 -3.79 5.05
CA GLN A 372 19.19 -4.26 3.80
C GLN A 372 20.69 -4.56 3.97
N ILE A 373 21.42 -3.78 4.76
CA ILE A 373 22.84 -4.04 5.09
C ILE A 373 22.97 -5.33 5.92
N GLU A 374 22.11 -5.53 6.93
CA GLU A 374 22.06 -6.76 7.73
C GLU A 374 21.72 -7.99 6.87
N THR A 375 20.82 -7.81 5.89
CA THR A 375 20.50 -8.84 4.89
C THR A 375 21.74 -9.23 4.08
N ALA A 376 22.48 -8.24 3.57
CA ALA A 376 23.70 -8.49 2.81
C ALA A 376 24.76 -9.18 3.66
N LYS A 377 24.92 -8.82 4.94
CA LYS A 377 25.82 -9.50 5.90
C LYS A 377 25.42 -10.95 6.12
N PHE A 378 24.12 -11.19 6.37
CA PHE A 378 23.60 -12.53 6.56
C PHE A 378 23.84 -13.41 5.33
N LEU A 379 23.49 -12.94 4.14
CA LEU A 379 23.67 -13.71 2.91
C LEU A 379 25.16 -13.87 2.56
N SER A 380 26.01 -12.88 2.81
CA SER A 380 27.44 -12.98 2.58
C SER A 380 28.13 -14.03 3.48
N SER A 381 27.52 -14.43 4.60
CA SER A 381 28.02 -15.49 5.45
C SER A 381 27.84 -16.89 4.84
N GLN A 382 26.97 -17.01 3.82
CA GLN A 382 26.76 -18.25 3.10
C GLN A 382 28.00 -18.59 2.25
N HIS A 383 28.49 -19.81 2.34
CA HIS A 383 29.74 -20.23 1.68
C HIS A 383 29.73 -20.09 0.16
N TYR A 384 28.55 -20.16 -0.45
CA TYR A 384 28.36 -20.04 -1.90
C TYR A 384 28.22 -18.57 -2.39
N ILE A 385 28.22 -17.55 -1.52
CA ILE A 385 28.20 -16.15 -1.92
C ILE A 385 29.61 -15.59 -2.04
N ASP A 386 29.86 -14.90 -3.14
CA ASP A 386 31.08 -14.12 -3.34
C ASP A 386 30.93 -12.73 -2.68
N LYS A 387 31.62 -12.55 -1.57
CA LYS A 387 31.59 -11.30 -0.76
C LYS A 387 32.09 -10.07 -1.52
N GLU A 388 32.91 -10.28 -2.57
CA GLU A 388 33.44 -9.19 -3.37
C GLU A 388 32.50 -8.81 -4.53
N ARG A 389 31.38 -9.50 -4.71
CA ARG A 389 30.43 -9.26 -5.79
C ARG A 389 29.00 -9.21 -5.26
N ILE A 390 28.73 -8.25 -4.36
CA ILE A 390 27.40 -8.00 -3.79
C ILE A 390 26.90 -6.67 -4.33
N GLY A 391 25.74 -6.70 -5.02
CA GLY A 391 25.04 -5.53 -5.53
C GLY A 391 23.68 -5.31 -4.87
N ILE A 392 23.16 -4.10 -5.00
CA ILE A 392 21.81 -3.74 -4.59
C ILE A 392 21.09 -2.99 -5.72
N TRP A 393 19.83 -3.32 -5.94
CA TRP A 393 18.98 -2.70 -6.94
C TRP A 393 17.65 -2.25 -6.31
N GLY A 394 17.13 -1.11 -6.78
CA GLY A 394 15.80 -0.67 -6.42
C GLY A 394 15.29 0.45 -7.31
N TRP A 395 13.95 0.52 -7.43
CA TRP A 395 13.25 1.54 -8.19
C TRP A 395 12.48 2.48 -7.26
N SER A 396 12.38 3.77 -7.57
CA SER A 396 11.62 4.78 -6.81
C SER A 396 12.10 4.85 -5.35
N TYR A 397 11.28 4.44 -4.39
CA TYR A 397 11.69 4.31 -2.99
C TYR A 397 12.86 3.32 -2.84
N GLY A 398 12.81 2.21 -3.56
CA GLY A 398 13.93 1.25 -3.60
C GLY A 398 15.21 1.86 -4.19
N GLY A 399 15.09 2.78 -5.15
CA GLY A 399 16.22 3.57 -5.65
C GLY A 399 16.81 4.47 -4.57
N PHE A 400 15.96 5.11 -3.77
CA PHE A 400 16.37 5.89 -2.59
C PHE A 400 17.13 5.02 -1.57
N ILE A 401 16.61 3.84 -1.21
CA ILE A 401 17.28 2.90 -0.30
C ILE A 401 18.61 2.41 -0.89
N THR A 402 18.67 2.20 -2.21
CA THR A 402 19.94 1.86 -2.87
C THR A 402 20.97 2.97 -2.71
N LEU A 403 20.61 4.24 -2.89
CA LEU A 403 21.51 5.37 -2.67
C LEU A 403 21.95 5.46 -1.21
N MET A 404 21.03 5.35 -0.27
CA MET A 404 21.32 5.34 1.17
C MET A 404 22.30 4.22 1.55
N ALA A 405 22.10 3.02 1.00
CA ALA A 405 22.96 1.86 1.27
C ALA A 405 24.37 2.06 0.67
N MET A 406 24.46 2.62 -0.53
CA MET A 406 25.76 2.91 -1.19
C MET A 406 26.52 4.05 -0.49
N SER A 407 25.81 5.01 0.11
CA SER A 407 26.39 6.12 0.88
C SER A 407 26.75 5.73 2.30
N SER A 408 26.31 4.56 2.77
CA SER A 408 26.61 4.06 4.12
C SER A 408 28.13 3.89 4.32
N PRO A 409 28.67 4.15 5.54
CA PRO A 409 30.05 3.82 5.89
C PRO A 409 30.35 2.33 5.79
N GLU A 410 29.33 1.48 5.92
CA GLU A 410 29.44 0.03 5.76
C GLU A 410 29.51 -0.34 4.26
N LYS A 411 30.71 -0.53 3.74
CA LYS A 411 30.98 -0.78 2.30
C LYS A 411 30.73 -2.23 1.89
N ILE A 412 29.57 -2.80 2.26
CA ILE A 412 29.24 -4.19 1.91
C ILE A 412 28.83 -4.34 0.42
N PHE A 413 28.10 -3.37 -0.12
CA PHE A 413 27.72 -3.34 -1.53
C PHE A 413 28.85 -2.79 -2.38
N LYS A 414 29.16 -3.48 -3.49
CA LYS A 414 30.21 -3.08 -4.46
C LYS A 414 29.61 -2.30 -5.63
N THR A 415 28.32 -2.47 -5.89
CA THR A 415 27.57 -1.74 -6.92
C THR A 415 26.13 -1.51 -6.47
N GLY A 416 25.56 -0.41 -6.94
CA GLY A 416 24.15 -0.08 -6.74
C GLY A 416 23.51 0.41 -8.03
N ILE A 417 22.30 -0.04 -8.30
CA ILE A 417 21.47 0.43 -9.42
C ILE A 417 20.23 1.10 -8.84
N ALA A 418 20.23 2.43 -8.84
CA ALA A 418 19.14 3.25 -8.33
C ALA A 418 18.33 3.80 -9.52
N VAL A 419 17.12 3.27 -9.74
CA VAL A 419 16.24 3.68 -10.82
C VAL A 419 15.28 4.75 -10.32
N ALA A 420 15.27 5.93 -10.94
CA ALA A 420 14.39 7.05 -10.60
C ALA A 420 14.26 7.30 -9.07
N PRO A 421 15.38 7.44 -8.34
CA PRO A 421 15.37 7.54 -6.89
C PRO A 421 14.82 8.87 -6.39
N VAL A 422 14.21 8.86 -5.20
CA VAL A 422 14.11 10.07 -4.40
C VAL A 422 15.48 10.37 -3.82
N THR A 423 15.97 11.60 -4.00
CA THR A 423 17.28 12.02 -3.50
C THR A 423 17.18 13.00 -2.32
N ASP A 424 16.04 13.66 -2.18
CA ASP A 424 15.71 14.53 -1.06
C ASP A 424 14.19 14.61 -0.93
N TRP A 425 13.67 14.24 0.22
CA TRP A 425 12.22 14.26 0.51
C TRP A 425 11.62 15.66 0.48
N ARG A 426 12.43 16.73 0.62
CA ARG A 426 11.99 18.13 0.44
C ARG A 426 11.54 18.42 -0.99
N LEU A 427 12.02 17.65 -1.95
CA LEU A 427 11.69 17.80 -3.37
C LEU A 427 10.47 16.99 -3.80
N TYR A 428 9.98 16.10 -2.92
CA TYR A 428 8.83 15.26 -3.20
C TYR A 428 7.51 15.95 -2.82
N ASN A 429 6.36 15.39 -3.28
CA ASN A 429 5.06 16.00 -3.01
C ASN A 429 4.72 16.02 -1.51
N ALA A 430 4.07 17.11 -1.07
CA ALA A 430 3.73 17.35 0.32
C ALA A 430 2.87 16.23 0.93
N ALA A 431 1.85 15.75 0.21
CA ALA A 431 0.92 14.76 0.73
C ALA A 431 1.61 13.43 1.11
N TYR A 432 2.62 13.00 0.34
CA TYR A 432 3.39 11.80 0.65
C TYR A 432 4.50 12.10 1.67
N ALA A 433 5.37 13.07 1.37
CA ALA A 433 6.54 13.35 2.21
C ALA A 433 6.14 13.74 3.64
N GLU A 434 5.17 14.65 3.80
CA GLU A 434 4.74 15.12 5.12
C GLU A 434 4.01 14.05 5.94
N ARG A 435 3.34 13.08 5.28
CA ARG A 435 2.73 11.93 5.98
C ARG A 435 3.77 11.16 6.79
N TYR A 436 4.92 10.91 6.19
CA TYR A 436 5.94 10.04 6.80
C TYR A 436 7.06 10.80 7.48
N MET A 437 7.32 12.04 7.08
CA MET A 437 8.45 12.84 7.57
C MET A 437 8.03 14.11 8.30
N ARG A 438 6.74 14.47 8.35
CA ARG A 438 6.23 15.80 8.69
C ARG A 438 6.76 16.88 7.74
N ARG A 439 6.51 18.15 8.06
CA ARG A 439 7.08 19.26 7.29
C ARG A 439 8.59 19.41 7.56
N PRO A 440 9.39 19.84 6.59
CA PRO A 440 10.82 20.10 6.81
C PRO A 440 11.09 21.04 7.99
N GLN A 441 10.21 22.03 8.23
CA GLN A 441 10.30 22.96 9.34
C GLN A 441 10.12 22.30 10.72
N GLU A 442 9.44 21.15 10.78
CA GLU A 442 9.17 20.40 12.00
C GLU A 442 10.20 19.27 12.23
N ASN A 443 10.81 18.77 11.16
CA ASN A 443 11.74 17.63 11.19
C ASN A 443 13.01 17.87 10.37
N PHE A 444 13.65 19.02 10.52
CA PHE A 444 14.84 19.41 9.77
C PHE A 444 15.93 18.32 9.78
N LYS A 445 16.24 17.78 10.96
CA LYS A 445 17.26 16.72 11.12
C LYS A 445 16.92 15.43 10.39
N GLY A 446 15.64 15.03 10.41
CA GLY A 446 15.20 13.83 9.71
C GLY A 446 15.44 13.95 8.21
N TYR A 447 15.07 15.09 7.62
CA TYR A 447 15.30 15.34 6.21
C TYR A 447 16.79 15.36 5.83
N ASP A 448 17.65 15.97 6.66
CA ASP A 448 19.10 15.99 6.40
C ASP A 448 19.74 14.61 6.47
N LEU A 449 19.34 13.81 7.47
CA LEU A 449 19.87 12.44 7.65
C LEU A 449 19.43 11.47 6.55
N THR A 450 18.37 11.81 5.83
CA THR A 450 17.75 10.95 4.80
C THR A 450 17.91 11.50 3.39
N SER A 451 18.91 12.34 3.16
CA SER A 451 19.30 12.84 1.84
C SER A 451 20.64 12.21 1.47
N PRO A 452 20.64 11.13 0.61
CA PRO A 452 21.85 10.39 0.24
C PRO A 452 22.84 11.18 -0.60
#